data_7ccc77e1c2b1755e1bd51bb607e25c3f
#
_entry.id   7ccc77e1c2b1755e1bd51bb607e25c3f
#
_cell.length_a   1.000
_cell.length_b   1.000
_cell.length_c   1.000
_cell.angle_alpha   90.00
_cell.angle_beta   90.00
_cell.angle_gamma   90.00
#
_symmetry.space_group_name_H-M   'P 1'
#
loop_
_entity.id
_entity.type
_entity.pdbx_description
1 polymer ?
#
loop_
_entity_poly.entity_id
_entity_poly.type
_entity_poly.pdbx_seq_one_letter_code
_entity_poly.pdbx_strand_id
1 'polypeptide(L)'
;DGKYVDTLTEGDLLWTIKNRPDLNFENCHKFTIDEVPRRMKNKAVHIAANMKDLISLAKVQNFVPVIDDIGVFIGIVRRSDIIDYCYKIIVDCDKED
;
A
#
# COMPACT_ATOMS: atom_id res chain seq x y z
N ASP A 1 -16.19 -8.03 -6.86
CA ASP A 1 -16.96 -7.85 -5.64
C ASP A 1 -16.22 -6.99 -4.58
N GLY A 2 -15.16 -6.28 -4.95
CA GLY A 2 -14.52 -5.29 -4.13
C GLY A 2 -13.52 -5.79 -3.10
N LYS A 3 -13.25 -7.07 -3.05
CA LYS A 3 -12.30 -7.63 -2.10
C LYS A 3 -10.87 -7.29 -2.50
N TYR A 4 -10.05 -6.99 -1.48
CA TYR A 4 -8.64 -6.73 -1.68
C TYR A 4 -7.91 -8.03 -2.02
N VAL A 5 -7.12 -8.01 -3.08
CA VAL A 5 -6.34 -9.19 -3.50
C VAL A 5 -4.86 -8.95 -3.18
N ASP A 6 -4.29 -7.85 -3.69
CA ASP A 6 -2.87 -7.59 -3.55
C ASP A 6 -2.57 -6.17 -4.03
N THR A 7 -1.33 -5.72 -3.81
CA THR A 7 -0.87 -4.42 -4.23
C THR A 7 0.24 -4.56 -5.27
N LEU A 8 0.09 -3.84 -6.38
CA LEU A 8 1.10 -3.74 -7.42
C LEU A 8 1.76 -2.37 -7.34
N THR A 9 3.08 -2.33 -7.23
CA THR A 9 3.83 -1.09 -7.15
C THR A 9 4.53 -0.82 -8.47
N GLU A 10 4.93 0.45 -8.68
CA GLU A 10 5.73 0.82 -9.85
C GLU A 10 7.05 0.05 -9.88
N GLY A 11 7.63 -0.24 -8.70
CA GLY A 11 8.84 -1.04 -8.61
C GLY A 11 8.65 -2.46 -9.15
N ASP A 12 7.49 -3.05 -8.89
CA ASP A 12 7.17 -4.37 -9.43
C ASP A 12 7.12 -4.35 -10.95
N LEU A 13 6.52 -3.31 -11.52
CA LEU A 13 6.44 -3.17 -12.97
C LEU A 13 7.81 -2.95 -13.61
N LEU A 14 8.62 -2.05 -13.03
CA LEU A 14 9.95 -1.76 -13.54
C LEU A 14 10.86 -3.00 -13.47
N TRP A 15 10.79 -3.73 -12.37
CA TRP A 15 11.56 -4.96 -12.20
C TRP A 15 11.17 -6.01 -13.24
N THR A 16 9.87 -6.13 -13.51
CA THR A 16 9.36 -7.08 -14.49
C THR A 16 9.86 -6.73 -15.89
N ILE A 17 9.80 -5.46 -16.26
CA ILE A 17 10.30 -4.99 -17.57
C ILE A 17 11.80 -5.28 -17.70
N LYS A 18 12.57 -5.01 -16.65
CA LYS A 18 14.01 -5.24 -16.64
C LYS A 18 14.35 -6.71 -16.84
N ASN A 19 13.58 -7.62 -16.25
CA ASN A 19 13.87 -9.05 -16.25
C ASN A 19 13.12 -9.84 -17.32
N ARG A 20 12.32 -9.18 -18.14
CA ARG A 20 11.56 -9.79 -19.22
C ARG A 20 11.88 -9.08 -20.54
N PRO A 21 13.03 -9.43 -21.18
CA PRO A 21 13.42 -8.76 -22.43
C PRO A 21 12.43 -8.99 -23.58
N ASP A 22 11.56 -9.98 -23.46
CA ASP A 22 10.50 -10.25 -24.42
C ASP A 22 9.33 -9.25 -24.33
N LEU A 23 9.25 -8.47 -23.22
CA LEU A 23 8.19 -7.46 -23.07
C LEU A 23 8.55 -6.16 -23.77
N ASN A 24 7.62 -5.62 -24.56
CA ASN A 24 7.76 -4.33 -25.22
C ASN A 24 6.40 -3.68 -25.35
N PHE A 25 6.34 -2.47 -25.90
CA PHE A 25 5.08 -1.73 -26.04
C PHE A 25 4.08 -2.41 -26.97
N GLU A 26 4.58 -3.23 -27.91
CA GLU A 26 3.71 -3.92 -28.86
C GLU A 26 2.97 -5.09 -28.24
N ASN A 27 3.59 -5.79 -27.28
CA ASN A 27 3.03 -7.00 -26.70
C ASN A 27 2.62 -6.86 -25.24
N CYS A 28 2.93 -5.75 -24.58
CA CYS A 28 2.64 -5.60 -23.15
C CYS A 28 1.14 -5.66 -22.83
N HIS A 29 0.29 -5.33 -23.78
CA HIS A 29 -1.17 -5.40 -23.58
C HIS A 29 -1.68 -6.83 -23.38
N LYS A 30 -0.90 -7.82 -23.76
CA LYS A 30 -1.23 -9.24 -23.57
C LYS A 30 -0.81 -9.74 -22.19
N PHE A 31 -0.07 -8.92 -21.44
CA PHE A 31 0.44 -9.28 -20.13
C PHE A 31 -0.50 -8.75 -19.06
N THR A 32 -1.02 -9.63 -18.23
CA THR A 32 -2.01 -9.24 -17.21
C THR A 32 -1.34 -8.88 -15.90
N ILE A 33 -2.07 -8.16 -15.04
CA ILE A 33 -1.56 -7.68 -13.75
C ILE A 33 -1.14 -8.84 -12.85
N ASP A 34 -1.90 -9.92 -12.85
CA ASP A 34 -1.60 -11.06 -11.98
C ASP A 34 -0.36 -11.84 -12.42
N GLU A 35 0.14 -11.60 -13.63
CA GLU A 35 1.40 -12.20 -14.10
C GLU A 35 2.64 -11.43 -13.60
N VAL A 36 2.46 -10.23 -13.05
CA VAL A 36 3.59 -9.43 -12.55
C VAL A 36 4.01 -9.94 -11.17
N PRO A 37 5.27 -10.41 -11.01
CA PRO A 37 5.75 -10.84 -9.70
C PRO A 37 5.80 -9.69 -8.70
N ARG A 38 5.40 -9.97 -7.47
CA ARG A 38 5.47 -8.99 -6.37
C ARG A 38 6.80 -9.14 -5.66
N ARG A 39 7.63 -8.09 -5.69
CA ARG A 39 8.92 -8.08 -5.00
C ARG A 39 8.75 -8.01 -3.49
N MET A 40 7.74 -7.26 -3.03
CA MET A 40 7.41 -7.13 -1.63
C MET A 40 5.92 -7.39 -1.46
N LYS A 41 5.60 -8.14 -0.42
CA LYS A 41 4.21 -8.42 -0.10
C LYS A 41 3.69 -7.31 0.81
N ASN A 42 2.88 -6.42 0.26
CA ASN A 42 2.25 -5.37 1.05
C ASN A 42 1.05 -5.94 1.79
N LYS A 43 1.04 -5.74 3.11
CA LYS A 43 -0.03 -6.25 3.96
C LYS A 43 -1.10 -5.19 4.16
N ALA A 44 -2.35 -5.63 4.20
CA ALA A 44 -3.48 -4.77 4.52
C ALA A 44 -3.75 -4.81 6.02
N VAL A 45 -4.45 -3.78 6.54
CA VAL A 45 -4.93 -3.75 7.91
C VAL A 45 -6.45 -3.70 7.91
N HIS A 46 -7.03 -4.23 8.97
CA HIS A 46 -8.47 -4.14 9.22
C HIS A 46 -8.81 -2.72 9.65
N ILE A 47 -9.99 -2.23 9.25
CA ILE A 47 -10.43 -0.87 9.58
C ILE A 47 -10.48 -0.61 11.09
N ALA A 48 -10.65 -1.66 11.89
CA ALA A 48 -10.67 -1.56 13.35
C ALA A 48 -9.30 -1.79 13.99
N ALA A 49 -8.23 -1.93 13.19
CA ALA A 49 -6.89 -2.11 13.73
C ALA A 49 -6.44 -0.87 14.50
N ASN A 50 -5.59 -1.08 15.51
CA ASN A 50 -5.09 0.04 16.31
C ASN A 50 -3.95 0.75 15.59
N MET A 51 -3.61 1.94 16.09
CA MET A 51 -2.58 2.78 15.48
C MET A 51 -1.20 2.11 15.53
N LYS A 52 -0.93 1.30 16.54
CA LYS A 52 0.35 0.60 16.67
C LYS A 52 0.57 -0.36 15.50
N ASP A 53 -0.45 -1.13 15.13
CA ASP A 53 -0.37 -2.07 14.01
C ASP A 53 -0.16 -1.33 12.70
N LEU A 54 -0.87 -0.21 12.52
CA LEU A 54 -0.74 0.61 11.33
C LEU A 54 0.67 1.18 11.18
N ILE A 55 1.21 1.74 12.27
CA ILE A 55 2.57 2.31 12.27
C ILE A 55 3.61 1.23 11.99
N SER A 56 3.44 0.04 12.56
CA SER A 56 4.36 -1.06 12.33
C SER A 56 4.46 -1.44 10.84
N LEU A 57 3.34 -1.46 10.13
CA LEU A 57 3.34 -1.71 8.70
C LEU A 57 3.91 -0.54 7.91
N ALA A 58 3.61 0.69 8.33
CA ALA A 58 4.08 1.89 7.64
C ALA A 58 5.60 2.06 7.70
N LYS A 59 6.28 1.39 8.64
CA LYS A 59 7.74 1.40 8.68
C LYS A 59 8.35 0.69 7.48
N VAL A 60 7.66 -0.30 6.93
CA VAL A 60 8.18 -1.14 5.84
C VAL A 60 7.40 -0.97 4.54
N GLN A 61 6.27 -0.31 4.58
CA GLN A 61 5.43 -0.05 3.40
C GLN A 61 5.18 1.45 3.26
N ASN A 62 5.17 1.96 2.03
CA ASN A 62 4.90 3.39 1.80
C ASN A 62 3.43 3.74 2.04
N PHE A 63 2.57 2.76 1.92
CA PHE A 63 1.14 2.91 2.19
C PHE A 63 0.60 1.57 2.70
N VAL A 64 -0.54 1.64 3.37
CA VAL A 64 -1.17 0.45 3.95
C VAL A 64 -2.61 0.39 3.46
N PRO A 65 -2.99 -0.66 2.70
CA PRO A 65 -4.39 -0.85 2.33
C PRO A 65 -5.25 -1.15 3.55
N VAL A 66 -6.47 -0.66 3.55
CA VAL A 66 -7.43 -0.86 4.64
C VAL A 66 -8.60 -1.69 4.13
N ILE A 67 -8.95 -2.73 4.86
CA ILE A 67 -10.05 -3.64 4.51
C ILE A 67 -11.06 -3.72 5.66
N ASP A 68 -12.27 -4.15 5.35
CA ASP A 68 -13.30 -4.40 6.36
C ASP A 68 -13.33 -5.87 6.81
N ASP A 69 -14.34 -6.25 7.57
CA ASP A 69 -14.46 -7.58 8.17
C ASP A 69 -14.48 -8.72 7.15
N ILE A 70 -14.94 -8.45 5.96
CA ILE A 70 -15.06 -9.47 4.92
C ILE A 70 -14.03 -9.30 3.80
N GLY A 71 -13.02 -8.46 4.03
CA GLY A 71 -11.91 -8.29 3.11
C GLY A 71 -12.15 -7.28 2.00
N VAL A 72 -13.24 -6.51 2.05
CA VAL A 72 -13.53 -5.50 1.03
C VAL A 72 -12.58 -4.32 1.20
N PHE A 73 -12.00 -3.86 0.11
CA PHE A 73 -11.09 -2.73 0.09
C PHE A 73 -11.83 -1.43 0.40
N ILE A 74 -11.35 -0.69 1.39
CA ILE A 74 -11.96 0.59 1.81
C ILE A 74 -11.12 1.77 1.30
N GLY A 75 -9.81 1.68 1.40
CA GLY A 75 -8.93 2.77 0.99
C GLY A 75 -7.50 2.49 1.40
N ILE A 76 -6.66 3.51 1.31
CA ILE A 76 -5.26 3.39 1.71
C ILE A 76 -4.92 4.47 2.75
N VAL A 77 -3.96 4.15 3.61
CA VAL A 77 -3.33 5.13 4.50
C VAL A 77 -1.88 5.25 4.07
N ARG A 78 -1.46 6.46 3.71
CA ARG A 78 -0.09 6.71 3.30
C ARG A 78 0.76 7.06 4.51
N ARG A 79 2.06 6.83 4.39
CA ARG A 79 3.01 7.21 5.45
C ARG A 79 2.88 8.69 5.81
N SER A 80 2.70 9.54 4.80
CA SER A 80 2.52 10.98 5.01
C SER A 80 1.27 11.30 5.82
N ASP A 81 0.20 10.53 5.66
CA ASP A 81 -1.03 10.73 6.44
C ASP A 81 -0.79 10.48 7.93
N ILE A 82 0.01 9.46 8.23
CA ILE A 82 0.38 9.13 9.62
C ILE A 82 1.23 10.23 10.23
N ILE A 83 2.20 10.73 9.48
CA ILE A 83 3.07 11.82 9.93
C ILE A 83 2.25 13.08 10.20
N ASP A 84 1.33 13.42 9.31
CA ASP A 84 0.46 14.59 9.47
C ASP A 84 -0.41 14.47 10.72
N TYR A 85 -0.94 13.28 10.98
CA TYR A 85 -1.76 13.02 12.17
C TYR A 85 -0.92 13.20 13.45
N CYS A 86 0.27 12.63 13.48
CA CYS A 86 1.17 12.76 14.62
C CYS A 86 1.59 14.21 14.86
N TYR A 87 1.84 14.95 13.79
CA TYR A 87 2.19 16.36 13.86
C TYR A 87 1.06 17.17 14.52
N LYS A 88 -0.19 16.92 14.13
CA LYS A 88 -1.34 17.61 14.71
C LYS A 88 -1.47 17.35 16.22
N ILE A 89 -1.23 16.12 16.63
CA ILE A 89 -1.28 15.76 18.06
C ILE A 89 -0.21 16.55 18.83
N ILE A 90 1.01 16.63 18.31
CA ILE A 90 2.11 17.34 18.96
C ILE A 90 1.80 18.84 19.07
N VAL A 91 1.29 19.44 18.00
CA VAL A 91 0.96 20.87 17.98
C VAL A 91 -0.18 21.19 18.95
N ASP A 92 -1.21 20.33 19.01
CA ASP A 92 -2.33 20.53 19.93
C ASP A 92 -1.89 20.41 21.38
N CYS A 93 -0.98 19.48 21.68
CA CYS A 93 -0.41 19.37 23.04
C CYS A 93 0.36 20.62 23.43
N ASP A 94 1.13 21.22 22.51
CA ASP A 94 1.86 22.45 22.77
C ASP A 94 0.95 23.64 23.03
N LYS A 95 -0.24 23.66 22.42
CA LYS A 95 -1.22 24.73 22.60
C LYS A 95 -1.93 24.69 23.95
N GLU A 96 -1.95 23.56 24.62
CA GLU A 96 -2.61 23.38 25.90
C GLU A 96 -1.78 23.88 27.07
N ASP A 97 -0.52 24.16 26.85
CA ASP A 97 0.38 24.75 27.84
C ASP A 97 0.27 26.29 27.80
#